data_546ea9c6b47c773c6fcd31a966ebd717
#
_entry.id   546ea9c6b47c773c6fcd31a966ebd717
#
_cell.length_a   1.000
_cell.length_b   1.000
_cell.length_c   1.000
_cell.angle_alpha   90.00
_cell.angle_beta   90.00
_cell.angle_gamma   90.00
#
_symmetry.space_group_name_H-M   'P 1'
#
loop_
_entity.id
_entity.type
_entity.pdbx_description
1 polymer ?
#
loop_
_entity_poly.entity_id
_entity_poly.type
_entity_poly.pdbx_seq_one_letter_code
_entity_poly.pdbx_strand_id
1 'polypeptide(L)'
;MGADVFRSSPAAHAVYAAADVALGFALSQLCFEGPEEALKETINTQPAMVTTSLALLAALQEAAGAVTVEAGDPPLRAPLTPAWVAGHSVGEYAALAASGALRLGETITLARERGRLMHEQGSAIPSGMAAVLGMDSAALEDVCREATRQTRLEIASAHTETEHPGAGHVVVANDNAPGQVVISGSQRALETAMEMAKARGARRVVPLAVSGAFHSPVMAPAADGLAKAVAAAAIVDAAIPIVSNISATPITAQAEIRDELSRQIVSPVQWTRSVQWLADQGVTTFVEIGAGQVLSGLIKRIAKGATTFSVATADDVTRVAPQLQALLAGEANESDGARGDGDQAKS
;
A
#
# COMPACT_ATOMS: atom_id res chain seq x y z
N MET A 1 -3.94 16.12 -6.57
CA MET A 1 -2.72 15.33 -6.33
C MET A 1 -1.88 15.33 -7.59
N GLY A 2 -0.55 15.55 -7.52
CA GLY A 2 0.38 15.37 -8.64
C GLY A 2 0.33 16.36 -9.80
N ALA A 3 -0.43 17.46 -9.69
CA ALA A 3 -0.55 18.46 -10.75
C ALA A 3 0.77 19.18 -11.06
N ASP A 4 1.65 19.31 -10.09
CA ASP A 4 2.97 19.89 -10.19
C ASP A 4 3.93 18.99 -10.99
N VAL A 5 4.03 17.72 -10.62
CA VAL A 5 4.87 16.73 -11.31
C VAL A 5 4.35 16.46 -12.73
N PHE A 6 3.03 16.43 -12.94
CA PHE A 6 2.43 16.33 -14.27
C PHE A 6 2.89 17.44 -15.21
N ARG A 7 3.01 18.69 -14.72
CA ARG A 7 3.44 19.84 -15.51
C ARG A 7 4.95 19.90 -15.75
N SER A 8 5.74 19.32 -14.85
CA SER A 8 7.21 19.46 -14.86
C SER A 8 7.94 18.27 -15.47
N SER A 9 7.29 17.08 -15.60
CA SER A 9 7.92 15.86 -16.09
C SER A 9 7.11 15.24 -17.24
N PRO A 10 7.70 15.13 -18.44
CA PRO A 10 7.13 14.36 -19.55
C PRO A 10 6.76 12.92 -19.18
N ALA A 11 7.62 12.24 -18.38
CA ALA A 11 7.35 10.88 -17.91
C ALA A 11 6.12 10.81 -17.00
N ALA A 12 5.97 11.75 -16.06
CA ALA A 12 4.78 11.84 -15.23
C ALA A 12 3.52 12.16 -16.02
N HIS A 13 3.64 13.05 -17.02
CA HIS A 13 2.54 13.35 -17.94
C HIS A 13 2.06 12.08 -18.67
N ALA A 14 2.99 11.26 -19.18
CA ALA A 14 2.68 10.00 -19.85
C ALA A 14 1.93 9.03 -18.94
N VAL A 15 2.27 8.95 -17.65
CA VAL A 15 1.57 8.11 -16.67
C VAL A 15 0.10 8.54 -16.52
N TYR A 16 -0.18 9.82 -16.32
CA TYR A 16 -1.54 10.31 -16.20
C TYR A 16 -2.36 10.13 -17.49
N ALA A 17 -1.73 10.38 -18.65
CA ALA A 17 -2.39 10.15 -19.95
C ALA A 17 -2.75 8.67 -20.15
N ALA A 18 -1.85 7.76 -19.78
CA ALA A 18 -2.11 6.32 -19.82
C ALA A 18 -3.23 5.92 -18.85
N ALA A 19 -3.31 6.55 -17.67
CA ALA A 19 -4.37 6.33 -16.70
C ALA A 19 -5.75 6.74 -17.25
N ASP A 20 -5.83 7.93 -17.84
CA ASP A 20 -7.07 8.44 -18.44
C ASP A 20 -7.57 7.52 -19.56
N VAL A 21 -6.65 7.05 -20.41
CA VAL A 21 -6.96 6.09 -21.48
C VAL A 21 -7.43 4.75 -20.90
N ALA A 22 -6.73 4.20 -19.93
CA ALA A 22 -7.05 2.90 -19.34
C ALA A 22 -8.41 2.89 -18.62
N LEU A 23 -8.77 4.01 -17.99
CA LEU A 23 -10.01 4.16 -17.24
C LEU A 23 -11.19 4.64 -18.10
N GLY A 24 -10.94 5.23 -19.27
CA GLY A 24 -11.95 5.79 -20.15
C GLY A 24 -12.60 7.08 -19.62
N PHE A 25 -11.98 7.73 -18.65
CA PHE A 25 -12.36 9.06 -18.15
C PHE A 25 -11.13 9.83 -17.64
N ALA A 26 -11.25 11.16 -17.51
CA ALA A 26 -10.15 12.04 -17.10
C ALA A 26 -9.89 11.95 -15.59
N LEU A 27 -9.21 10.90 -15.13
CA LEU A 27 -8.74 10.78 -13.74
C LEU A 27 -7.77 11.91 -13.39
N SER A 28 -6.94 12.33 -14.36
CA SER A 28 -6.01 13.45 -14.22
C SER A 28 -6.75 14.74 -13.81
N GLN A 29 -7.84 15.08 -14.49
CA GLN A 29 -8.65 16.24 -14.13
C GLN A 29 -9.23 16.14 -12.72
N LEU A 30 -9.76 14.97 -12.35
CA LEU A 30 -10.26 14.73 -11.00
C LEU A 30 -9.15 14.91 -9.93
N CYS A 31 -7.93 14.44 -10.22
CA CYS A 31 -6.79 14.60 -9.31
C CYS A 31 -6.36 16.07 -9.15
N PHE A 32 -6.46 16.89 -10.19
CA PHE A 32 -5.92 18.25 -10.21
C PHE A 32 -6.96 19.31 -9.82
N GLU A 33 -8.20 19.12 -10.23
CA GLU A 33 -9.25 20.12 -10.13
C GLU A 33 -10.41 19.68 -9.21
N GLY A 34 -10.49 18.39 -8.89
CA GLY A 34 -11.57 17.84 -8.08
C GLY A 34 -12.87 17.62 -8.86
N PRO A 35 -14.02 17.59 -8.19
CA PRO A 35 -14.26 18.04 -6.80
C PRO A 35 -13.63 17.11 -5.75
N GLU A 36 -13.21 17.68 -4.62
CA GLU A 36 -12.51 16.95 -3.55
C GLU A 36 -13.35 15.81 -2.99
N GLU A 37 -14.66 15.98 -2.89
CA GLU A 37 -15.58 14.96 -2.39
C GLU A 37 -15.59 13.72 -3.30
N ALA A 38 -15.61 13.91 -4.63
CA ALA A 38 -15.52 12.81 -5.56
C ALA A 38 -14.14 12.12 -5.50
N LEU A 39 -13.05 12.87 -5.29
CA LEU A 39 -11.72 12.31 -5.14
C LEU A 39 -11.57 11.48 -3.86
N LYS A 40 -12.29 11.81 -2.78
CA LYS A 40 -12.30 11.08 -1.51
C LYS A 40 -13.06 9.75 -1.58
N GLU A 41 -13.94 9.57 -2.54
CA GLU A 41 -14.61 8.29 -2.72
C GLU A 41 -13.58 7.19 -3.02
N THR A 42 -13.66 6.09 -2.31
CA THR A 42 -12.65 5.01 -2.39
C THR A 42 -12.47 4.46 -3.81
N ILE A 43 -13.53 4.47 -4.60
CA ILE A 43 -13.51 4.10 -6.02
C ILE A 43 -12.59 5.02 -6.85
N ASN A 44 -12.48 6.29 -6.50
CA ASN A 44 -11.65 7.29 -7.18
C ASN A 44 -10.28 7.46 -6.51
N THR A 45 -10.25 7.46 -5.17
CA THR A 45 -9.02 7.63 -4.39
C THR A 45 -7.97 6.57 -4.75
N GLN A 46 -8.38 5.31 -4.91
CA GLN A 46 -7.43 4.23 -5.12
C GLN A 46 -6.66 4.36 -6.44
N PRO A 47 -7.32 4.46 -7.62
CA PRO A 47 -6.58 4.68 -8.87
C PRO A 47 -5.83 6.01 -8.88
N ALA A 48 -6.34 7.07 -8.23
CA ALA A 48 -5.66 8.35 -8.13
C ALA A 48 -4.35 8.27 -7.34
N MET A 49 -4.33 7.55 -6.22
CA MET A 49 -3.12 7.32 -5.42
C MET A 49 -2.09 6.49 -6.19
N VAL A 50 -2.51 5.39 -6.82
CA VAL A 50 -1.64 4.54 -7.63
C VAL A 50 -1.04 5.33 -8.79
N THR A 51 -1.87 6.04 -9.55
CA THR A 51 -1.41 6.87 -10.69
C THR A 51 -0.44 7.95 -10.24
N THR A 52 -0.73 8.65 -9.13
CA THR A 52 0.16 9.71 -8.62
C THR A 52 1.49 9.14 -8.15
N SER A 53 1.50 8.00 -7.46
CA SER A 53 2.75 7.34 -7.03
C SER A 53 3.59 6.91 -8.23
N LEU A 54 2.97 6.32 -9.24
CA LEU A 54 3.68 5.90 -10.46
C LEU A 54 4.16 7.09 -11.31
N ALA A 55 3.42 8.20 -11.33
CA ALA A 55 3.85 9.44 -11.99
C ALA A 55 5.08 10.04 -11.30
N LEU A 56 5.10 10.08 -9.97
CA LEU A 56 6.25 10.52 -9.18
C LEU A 56 7.46 9.59 -9.36
N LEU A 57 7.23 8.27 -9.42
CA LEU A 57 8.28 7.30 -9.71
C LEU A 57 8.87 7.51 -11.11
N ALA A 58 8.03 7.68 -12.13
CA ALA A 58 8.48 7.94 -13.51
C ALA A 58 9.29 9.24 -13.61
N ALA A 59 8.83 10.31 -12.94
CA ALA A 59 9.58 11.56 -12.87
C ALA A 59 10.91 11.43 -12.15
N LEU A 60 10.96 10.63 -11.08
CA LEU A 60 12.21 10.36 -10.35
C LEU A 60 13.21 9.59 -11.20
N GLN A 61 12.75 8.60 -11.97
CA GLN A 61 13.57 7.85 -12.92
C GLN A 61 14.07 8.73 -14.06
N GLU A 62 13.21 9.60 -14.62
CA GLU A 62 13.56 10.57 -15.65
C GLU A 62 14.63 11.55 -15.14
N ALA A 63 14.45 12.11 -13.94
CA ALA A 63 15.42 13.02 -13.32
C ALA A 63 16.76 12.33 -13.00
N ALA A 64 16.76 11.02 -12.81
CA ALA A 64 17.95 10.20 -12.64
C ALA A 64 18.59 9.78 -13.99
N GLY A 65 18.10 10.23 -15.11
CA GLY A 65 18.68 9.99 -16.45
C GLY A 65 18.07 8.81 -17.21
N ALA A 66 16.90 8.31 -16.80
CA ALA A 66 16.16 7.35 -17.62
C ALA A 66 15.80 7.99 -18.96
N VAL A 67 16.15 7.32 -20.04
CA VAL A 67 15.64 7.69 -21.36
C VAL A 67 14.24 7.11 -21.49
N THR A 68 13.25 7.95 -21.81
CA THR A 68 11.91 7.48 -22.17
C THR A 68 12.03 6.54 -23.37
N VAL A 69 11.79 5.26 -23.14
CA VAL A 69 11.68 4.29 -24.21
C VAL A 69 10.42 4.60 -25.01
N GLU A 70 10.48 4.39 -26.32
CA GLU A 70 9.47 4.76 -27.33
C GLU A 70 8.02 4.66 -26.86
N ALA A 71 7.21 5.60 -27.35
CA ALA A 71 5.77 5.78 -27.17
C ALA A 71 5.01 4.62 -26.51
N GLY A 72 4.79 4.70 -25.20
CA GLY A 72 3.83 3.81 -24.52
C GLY A 72 4.07 3.50 -23.06
N ASP A 73 5.28 3.18 -22.64
CA ASP A 73 5.53 2.81 -21.23
C ASP A 73 6.52 3.79 -20.55
N PRO A 74 6.09 4.52 -19.52
CA PRO A 74 6.97 5.39 -18.74
C PRO A 74 8.04 4.57 -17.99
N PRO A 75 9.23 5.15 -17.71
CA PRO A 75 10.31 4.45 -17.03
C PRO A 75 9.97 4.24 -15.55
N LEU A 76 9.59 3.04 -15.16
CA LEU A 76 9.27 2.73 -13.77
C LEU A 76 10.38 1.97 -13.03
N ARG A 77 11.43 1.46 -13.70
CA ARG A 77 12.38 0.52 -13.10
C ARG A 77 13.85 0.89 -13.19
N ALA A 78 14.26 1.77 -14.08
CA ALA A 78 15.66 2.16 -14.30
C ALA A 78 15.78 3.66 -14.53
N PRO A 79 16.90 4.31 -14.17
CA PRO A 79 18.15 3.74 -13.67
C PRO A 79 18.19 3.45 -12.17
N LEU A 80 17.23 3.98 -11.37
CA LEU A 80 17.12 3.71 -9.94
C LEU A 80 16.37 2.40 -9.72
N THR A 81 17.08 1.29 -9.50
CA THR A 81 16.48 -0.02 -9.26
C THR A 81 16.56 -0.39 -7.77
N PRO A 82 15.44 -0.49 -7.05
CA PRO A 82 15.45 -0.90 -5.65
C PRO A 82 15.66 -2.41 -5.52
N ALA A 83 16.17 -2.87 -4.38
CA ALA A 83 16.30 -4.29 -4.08
C ALA A 83 14.93 -4.94 -3.80
N TRP A 84 14.00 -4.20 -3.23
CA TRP A 84 12.63 -4.61 -2.94
C TRP A 84 11.67 -3.46 -3.18
N VAL A 85 10.41 -3.80 -3.47
CA VAL A 85 9.30 -2.86 -3.47
C VAL A 85 8.26 -3.31 -2.44
N ALA A 86 7.58 -2.34 -1.84
CA ALA A 86 6.50 -2.56 -0.91
C ALA A 86 5.44 -1.46 -1.07
N GLY A 87 4.21 -1.75 -0.67
CA GLY A 87 3.16 -0.75 -0.66
C GLY A 87 2.11 -1.07 0.39
N HIS A 88 1.67 -0.07 1.14
CA HIS A 88 0.65 -0.25 2.17
C HIS A 88 -0.73 -0.31 1.53
N SER A 89 -1.45 -1.41 1.70
CA SER A 89 -2.81 -1.60 1.17
C SER A 89 -2.87 -1.31 -0.34
N VAL A 90 -3.53 -0.25 -0.78
CA VAL A 90 -3.60 0.13 -2.21
C VAL A 90 -2.22 0.42 -2.82
N GLY A 91 -1.24 0.82 -2.01
CA GLY A 91 0.14 1.05 -2.45
C GLY A 91 0.82 -0.20 -3.00
N GLU A 92 0.38 -1.40 -2.62
CA GLU A 92 0.89 -2.66 -3.19
C GLU A 92 0.61 -2.78 -4.70
N TYR A 93 -0.44 -2.14 -5.19
CA TYR A 93 -0.72 -2.02 -6.63
C TYR A 93 0.33 -1.16 -7.35
N ALA A 94 0.78 -0.06 -6.75
CA ALA A 94 1.90 0.69 -7.31
C ALA A 94 3.20 -0.14 -7.30
N ALA A 95 3.42 -0.95 -6.27
CA ALA A 95 4.55 -1.88 -6.20
C ALA A 95 4.50 -2.94 -7.31
N LEU A 96 3.30 -3.43 -7.73
CA LEU A 96 3.16 -4.35 -8.86
C LEU A 96 3.70 -3.76 -10.17
N ALA A 97 3.35 -2.51 -10.49
CA ALA A 97 3.86 -1.85 -11.68
C ALA A 97 5.37 -1.58 -11.57
N ALA A 98 5.83 -1.10 -10.42
CA ALA A 98 7.24 -0.83 -10.15
C ALA A 98 8.10 -2.10 -10.21
N SER A 99 7.58 -3.26 -9.79
CA SER A 99 8.25 -4.56 -9.89
C SER A 99 8.24 -5.15 -11.30
N GLY A 100 7.40 -4.63 -12.18
CA GLY A 100 7.16 -5.18 -13.53
C GLY A 100 6.23 -6.38 -13.56
N ALA A 101 5.55 -6.69 -12.46
CA ALA A 101 4.59 -7.80 -12.40
C ALA A 101 3.29 -7.50 -13.17
N LEU A 102 2.93 -6.23 -13.35
CA LEU A 102 1.75 -5.81 -14.08
C LEU A 102 2.01 -4.50 -14.83
N ARG A 103 1.46 -4.36 -16.04
CA ARG A 103 1.60 -3.14 -16.83
C ARG A 103 0.83 -1.98 -16.20
N LEU A 104 1.29 -0.76 -16.45
CA LEU A 104 0.73 0.47 -15.89
C LEU A 104 -0.80 0.57 -16.03
N GLY A 105 -1.33 0.48 -17.24
CA GLY A 105 -2.76 0.62 -17.50
C GLY A 105 -3.61 -0.45 -16.78
N GLU A 106 -3.14 -1.71 -16.80
CA GLU A 106 -3.81 -2.82 -16.11
C GLU A 106 -3.77 -2.64 -14.59
N THR A 107 -2.65 -2.17 -14.05
CA THR A 107 -2.51 -1.85 -12.61
C THR A 107 -3.54 -0.81 -12.17
N ILE A 108 -3.68 0.26 -12.93
CA ILE A 108 -4.63 1.35 -12.64
C ILE A 108 -6.08 0.86 -12.75
N THR A 109 -6.38 0.06 -13.78
CA THR A 109 -7.71 -0.54 -13.96
C THR A 109 -8.04 -1.49 -12.82
N LEU A 110 -7.08 -2.32 -12.39
CA LEU A 110 -7.29 -3.25 -11.28
C LEU A 110 -7.45 -2.50 -9.93
N ALA A 111 -6.70 -1.41 -9.71
CA ALA A 111 -6.87 -0.55 -8.54
C ALA A 111 -8.25 0.14 -8.53
N ARG A 112 -8.76 0.53 -9.71
CA ARG A 112 -10.12 1.08 -9.86
C ARG A 112 -11.18 0.04 -9.51
N GLU A 113 -11.04 -1.19 -10.01
CA GLU A 113 -11.98 -2.26 -9.73
C GLU A 113 -11.99 -2.63 -8.24
N ARG A 114 -10.79 -2.69 -7.61
CA ARG A 114 -10.68 -2.85 -6.16
C ARG A 114 -11.44 -1.75 -5.42
N GLY A 115 -11.22 -0.49 -5.81
CA GLY A 115 -11.90 0.66 -5.22
C GLY A 115 -13.42 0.59 -5.38
N ARG A 116 -13.92 0.16 -6.54
CA ARG A 116 -15.35 -0.01 -6.82
C ARG A 116 -15.97 -1.09 -5.93
N LEU A 117 -15.36 -2.27 -5.89
CA LEU A 117 -15.84 -3.39 -5.07
C LEU A 117 -15.85 -3.05 -3.57
N MET A 118 -14.80 -2.39 -3.08
CA MET A 118 -14.72 -1.95 -1.69
C MET A 118 -15.72 -0.83 -1.37
N HIS A 119 -16.01 0.06 -2.32
CA HIS A 119 -17.02 1.11 -2.17
C HIS A 119 -18.43 0.52 -2.06
N GLU A 120 -18.78 -0.38 -2.96
CA GLU A 120 -20.07 -1.08 -2.96
C GLU A 120 -20.27 -1.90 -1.68
N GLN A 121 -19.24 -2.66 -1.29
CA GLN A 121 -19.31 -3.50 -0.09
C GLN A 121 -19.29 -2.67 1.21
N GLY A 122 -18.62 -1.51 1.23
CA GLY A 122 -18.55 -0.64 2.39
C GLY A 122 -19.91 -0.13 2.88
N SER A 123 -20.89 -0.05 1.98
CA SER A 123 -22.27 0.34 2.28
C SER A 123 -23.24 -0.82 2.53
N ALA A 124 -22.80 -2.08 2.36
CA ALA A 124 -23.68 -3.25 2.48
C ALA A 124 -24.20 -3.47 3.91
N ILE A 125 -23.37 -3.23 4.91
CA ILE A 125 -23.75 -3.23 6.33
C ILE A 125 -23.10 -2.08 7.07
N PRO A 126 -23.69 -1.57 8.17
CA PRO A 126 -23.03 -0.61 9.04
C PRO A 126 -21.70 -1.17 9.55
N SER A 127 -20.62 -0.50 9.21
CA SER A 127 -19.26 -0.97 9.48
C SER A 127 -18.27 0.21 9.49
N GLY A 128 -17.05 -0.02 9.96
CA GLY A 128 -16.04 1.03 10.03
C GLY A 128 -14.70 0.55 10.53
N MET A 129 -13.82 1.52 10.79
CA MET A 129 -12.47 1.31 11.29
C MET A 129 -12.16 2.27 12.42
N ALA A 130 -11.24 1.88 13.31
CA ALA A 130 -10.73 2.76 14.36
C ALA A 130 -9.22 2.59 14.54
N ALA A 131 -8.52 3.70 14.72
CA ALA A 131 -7.11 3.71 15.11
C ALA A 131 -6.98 3.56 16.64
N VAL A 132 -6.14 2.63 17.09
CA VAL A 132 -5.83 2.38 18.49
C VAL A 132 -4.35 2.68 18.72
N LEU A 133 -4.09 3.56 19.68
CA LEU A 133 -2.74 4.00 20.02
C LEU A 133 -2.34 3.56 21.42
N GLY A 134 -1.11 3.09 21.56
CA GLY A 134 -0.53 2.72 22.86
C GLY A 134 -0.89 1.29 23.31
N MET A 135 -1.34 0.44 22.41
CA MET A 135 -1.56 -0.99 22.62
C MET A 135 -0.84 -1.75 21.50
N ASP A 136 -0.24 -2.89 21.80
CA ASP A 136 0.38 -3.75 20.80
C ASP A 136 -0.65 -4.57 20.02
N SER A 137 -0.21 -5.09 18.85
CA SER A 137 -1.08 -5.82 17.94
C SER A 137 -1.64 -7.10 18.57
N ALA A 138 -0.85 -7.87 19.32
CA ALA A 138 -1.26 -9.12 19.91
C ALA A 138 -2.34 -8.90 20.99
N ALA A 139 -2.15 -7.91 21.88
CA ALA A 139 -3.16 -7.55 22.88
C ALA A 139 -4.47 -7.07 22.22
N LEU A 140 -4.35 -6.37 21.07
CA LEU A 140 -5.52 -5.89 20.34
C LEU A 140 -6.23 -7.01 19.57
N GLU A 141 -5.52 -8.03 19.09
CA GLU A 141 -6.12 -9.24 18.55
C GLU A 141 -6.97 -9.98 19.58
N ASP A 142 -6.51 -10.04 20.85
CA ASP A 142 -7.30 -10.61 21.96
C ASP A 142 -8.58 -9.80 22.20
N VAL A 143 -8.50 -8.48 22.17
CA VAL A 143 -9.66 -7.59 22.26
C VAL A 143 -10.64 -7.87 21.12
N CYS A 144 -10.16 -7.95 19.88
CA CYS A 144 -11.00 -8.18 18.71
C CYS A 144 -11.68 -9.56 18.76
N ARG A 145 -10.96 -10.61 19.19
CA ARG A 145 -11.55 -11.94 19.36
C ARG A 145 -12.66 -11.95 20.39
N GLU A 146 -12.45 -11.32 21.53
CA GLU A 146 -13.43 -11.23 22.61
C GLU A 146 -14.65 -10.41 22.19
N ALA A 147 -14.46 -9.25 21.58
CA ALA A 147 -15.54 -8.40 21.07
C ALA A 147 -16.36 -9.12 19.99
N THR A 148 -15.70 -9.84 19.09
CA THR A 148 -16.37 -10.68 18.08
C THR A 148 -17.21 -11.76 18.74
N ARG A 149 -16.65 -12.47 19.72
CA ARG A 149 -17.37 -13.52 20.46
C ARG A 149 -18.61 -12.96 21.14
N GLN A 150 -18.48 -11.86 21.87
CA GLN A 150 -19.60 -11.21 22.56
C GLN A 150 -20.69 -10.78 21.58
N THR A 151 -20.33 -10.04 20.53
CA THR A 151 -21.30 -9.50 19.57
C THR A 151 -22.04 -10.60 18.81
N ARG A 152 -21.35 -11.67 18.44
CA ARG A 152 -21.99 -12.83 17.80
C ARG A 152 -22.98 -13.57 18.71
N LEU A 153 -22.69 -13.67 20.01
CA LEU A 153 -23.64 -14.23 20.99
C LEU A 153 -24.88 -13.33 21.13
N GLU A 154 -24.70 -12.01 21.14
CA GLU A 154 -25.82 -11.05 21.18
C GLU A 154 -26.72 -11.19 19.93
N ILE A 155 -26.12 -11.26 18.73
CA ILE A 155 -26.84 -11.47 17.47
C ILE A 155 -27.64 -12.80 17.50
N ALA A 156 -27.01 -13.89 17.90
CA ALA A 156 -27.64 -15.19 18.00
C ALA A 156 -28.82 -15.21 19.01
N SER A 157 -28.66 -14.53 20.14
CA SER A 157 -29.70 -14.44 21.17
C SER A 157 -30.90 -13.59 20.75
N ALA A 158 -30.65 -12.58 19.88
CA ALA A 158 -31.71 -11.73 19.35
C ALA A 158 -32.50 -12.38 18.19
N HIS A 159 -32.15 -13.61 17.78
CA HIS A 159 -32.73 -14.30 16.61
C HIS A 159 -32.68 -13.44 15.34
N THR A 160 -31.68 -12.54 15.25
CA THR A 160 -31.47 -11.70 14.08
C THR A 160 -30.56 -12.47 13.13
N GLU A 161 -31.13 -13.12 12.12
CA GLU A 161 -30.34 -13.72 11.06
C GLU A 161 -29.69 -12.60 10.25
N THR A 162 -28.36 -12.52 10.31
CA THR A 162 -27.58 -11.64 9.45
C THR A 162 -26.88 -12.52 8.43
N GLU A 163 -27.33 -12.48 7.19
CA GLU A 163 -26.75 -13.27 6.09
C GLU A 163 -25.32 -12.81 5.72
N HIS A 164 -24.90 -11.61 6.17
CA HIS A 164 -23.61 -11.06 5.82
C HIS A 164 -22.46 -11.72 6.58
N PRO A 165 -21.42 -12.27 5.89
CA PRO A 165 -20.33 -13.03 6.52
C PRO A 165 -19.50 -12.23 7.54
N GLY A 166 -19.46 -10.90 7.40
CA GLY A 166 -18.75 -10.00 8.32
C GLY A 166 -19.55 -9.51 9.51
N ALA A 167 -20.86 -9.89 9.62
CA ALA A 167 -21.69 -9.42 10.72
C ALA A 167 -21.18 -9.93 12.09
N GLY A 168 -21.09 -9.02 13.05
CA GLY A 168 -20.57 -9.34 14.39
C GLY A 168 -19.06 -9.56 14.47
N HIS A 169 -18.31 -9.34 13.40
CA HIS A 169 -16.85 -9.48 13.37
C HIS A 169 -16.14 -8.14 13.49
N VAL A 170 -15.04 -8.15 14.26
CA VAL A 170 -14.01 -7.10 14.28
C VAL A 170 -12.62 -7.75 14.34
N VAL A 171 -11.67 -7.20 13.61
CA VAL A 171 -10.31 -7.74 13.50
C VAL A 171 -9.27 -6.61 13.54
N VAL A 172 -8.02 -6.97 13.78
CA VAL A 172 -6.89 -6.10 13.47
C VAL A 172 -6.77 -6.02 11.94
N ALA A 173 -6.86 -4.80 11.42
CA ALA A 173 -6.82 -4.53 9.97
C ALA A 173 -5.44 -4.06 9.49
N ASN A 174 -4.76 -3.23 10.30
CA ASN A 174 -3.42 -2.75 9.96
C ASN A 174 -2.55 -2.72 11.23
N ASP A 175 -1.43 -3.42 11.20
CA ASP A 175 -0.33 -3.25 12.16
C ASP A 175 0.68 -2.27 11.56
N ASN A 176 0.49 -0.97 11.85
CA ASN A 176 1.17 0.12 11.17
C ASN A 176 2.56 0.44 11.75
N ALA A 177 2.71 0.38 13.07
CA ALA A 177 3.97 0.56 13.78
C ALA A 177 3.77 0.14 15.25
N PRO A 178 4.82 -0.12 16.03
CA PRO A 178 4.69 -0.42 17.45
C PRO A 178 3.78 0.57 18.18
N GLY A 179 2.68 0.05 18.74
CA GLY A 179 1.66 0.84 19.43
C GLY A 179 0.78 1.73 18.52
N GLN A 180 0.71 1.45 17.24
CA GLN A 180 -0.20 2.11 16.29
C GLN A 180 -0.86 1.08 15.39
N VAL A 181 -2.05 0.65 15.75
CA VAL A 181 -2.80 -0.42 15.11
C VAL A 181 -4.18 0.09 14.71
N VAL A 182 -4.75 -0.44 13.63
CA VAL A 182 -6.11 -0.15 13.19
C VAL A 182 -6.95 -1.40 13.32
N ILE A 183 -8.14 -1.27 13.88
CA ILE A 183 -9.16 -2.32 13.93
C ILE A 183 -10.29 -2.01 12.97
N SER A 184 -10.94 -3.05 12.43
CA SER A 184 -11.94 -2.94 11.38
C SER A 184 -13.01 -4.01 11.57
N GLY A 185 -14.29 -3.64 11.38
CA GLY A 185 -15.38 -4.59 11.54
C GLY A 185 -16.78 -4.00 11.40
N SER A 186 -17.78 -4.84 11.63
CA SER A 186 -19.16 -4.40 11.71
C SER A 186 -19.34 -3.41 12.86
N GLN A 187 -20.24 -2.45 12.72
CA GLN A 187 -20.39 -1.31 13.64
C GLN A 187 -20.45 -1.74 15.11
N ARG A 188 -21.32 -2.67 15.45
CA ARG A 188 -21.51 -3.14 16.82
C ARG A 188 -20.25 -3.80 17.40
N ALA A 189 -19.59 -4.69 16.62
CA ALA A 189 -18.38 -5.35 17.07
C ALA A 189 -17.20 -4.36 17.21
N LEU A 190 -17.13 -3.38 16.30
CA LEU A 190 -16.13 -2.31 16.36
C LEU A 190 -16.30 -1.45 17.61
N GLU A 191 -17.53 -1.03 17.92
CA GLU A 191 -17.85 -0.25 19.14
C GLU A 191 -17.46 -1.03 20.41
N THR A 192 -17.84 -2.30 20.49
CA THR A 192 -17.47 -3.19 21.60
C THR A 192 -15.95 -3.30 21.75
N ALA A 193 -15.22 -3.50 20.63
CA ALA A 193 -13.77 -3.58 20.66
C ALA A 193 -13.12 -2.25 21.09
N MET A 194 -13.66 -1.11 20.65
CA MET A 194 -13.18 0.21 21.03
C MET A 194 -13.32 0.46 22.54
N GLU A 195 -14.44 0.06 23.13
CA GLU A 195 -14.68 0.16 24.59
C GLU A 195 -13.74 -0.75 25.36
N MET A 196 -13.60 -2.02 24.94
CA MET A 196 -12.67 -2.97 25.55
C MET A 196 -11.22 -2.50 25.46
N ALA A 197 -10.78 -1.95 24.31
CA ALA A 197 -9.43 -1.42 24.14
C ALA A 197 -9.15 -0.27 25.12
N LYS A 198 -10.10 0.65 25.28
CA LYS A 198 -10.00 1.73 26.28
C LYS A 198 -9.88 1.19 27.69
N ALA A 199 -10.76 0.24 28.07
CA ALA A 199 -10.77 -0.40 29.39
C ALA A 199 -9.46 -1.16 29.68
N ARG A 200 -8.80 -1.70 28.66
CA ARG A 200 -7.51 -2.40 28.76
C ARG A 200 -6.28 -1.49 28.60
N GLY A 201 -6.46 -0.16 28.64
CA GLY A 201 -5.38 0.79 28.73
C GLY A 201 -4.86 1.33 27.41
N ALA A 202 -5.61 1.21 26.30
CA ALA A 202 -5.27 1.93 25.07
C ALA A 202 -5.22 3.44 25.33
N ARG A 203 -4.11 4.09 24.98
CA ARG A 203 -3.90 5.52 25.23
C ARG A 203 -4.91 6.39 24.48
N ARG A 204 -5.28 5.98 23.26
CA ARG A 204 -6.26 6.68 22.42
C ARG A 204 -6.94 5.70 21.48
N VAL A 205 -8.24 5.85 21.28
CA VAL A 205 -9.03 5.09 20.30
C VAL A 205 -9.86 6.10 19.52
N VAL A 206 -9.68 6.14 18.19
CA VAL A 206 -10.26 7.17 17.30
C VAL A 206 -10.94 6.49 16.12
N PRO A 207 -12.26 6.66 15.94
CA PRO A 207 -12.92 6.27 14.70
C PRO A 207 -12.28 6.94 13.49
N LEU A 208 -12.16 6.22 12.39
CA LEU A 208 -11.64 6.75 11.12
C LEU A 208 -12.80 7.14 10.21
N ALA A 209 -12.63 8.25 9.49
CA ALA A 209 -13.60 8.73 8.50
C ALA A 209 -13.44 7.93 7.18
N VAL A 210 -13.85 6.65 7.19
CA VAL A 210 -13.80 5.75 6.04
C VAL A 210 -15.17 5.17 5.76
N SER A 211 -15.43 4.77 4.52
CA SER A 211 -16.72 4.31 4.04
C SER A 211 -17.00 2.81 4.28
N GLY A 212 -16.16 2.10 5.04
CA GLY A 212 -16.37 0.69 5.29
C GLY A 212 -15.27 0.04 6.14
N ALA A 213 -15.48 -1.23 6.48
CA ALA A 213 -14.55 -2.03 7.28
C ALA A 213 -13.54 -2.77 6.39
N PHE A 214 -12.57 -2.04 5.85
CA PHE A 214 -11.53 -2.60 5.01
C PHE A 214 -10.61 -3.55 5.78
N HIS A 215 -9.99 -4.51 5.08
CA HIS A 215 -9.11 -5.53 5.66
C HIS A 215 -9.79 -6.36 6.76
N SER A 216 -11.07 -6.68 6.57
CA SER A 216 -11.87 -7.46 7.52
C SER A 216 -12.83 -8.41 6.79
N PRO A 217 -13.45 -9.39 7.49
CA PRO A 217 -14.46 -10.28 6.91
C PRO A 217 -15.67 -9.57 6.30
N VAL A 218 -15.91 -8.31 6.61
CA VAL A 218 -16.95 -7.48 5.96
C VAL A 218 -16.69 -7.32 4.47
N MET A 219 -15.43 -7.37 4.02
CA MET A 219 -15.06 -7.27 2.60
C MET A 219 -15.11 -8.62 1.84
N ALA A 220 -15.56 -9.72 2.46
CA ALA A 220 -15.55 -11.03 1.81
C ALA A 220 -16.27 -11.06 0.45
N PRO A 221 -17.47 -10.47 0.26
CA PRO A 221 -18.10 -10.44 -1.05
C PRO A 221 -17.33 -9.61 -2.10
N ALA A 222 -16.60 -8.57 -1.66
CA ALA A 222 -15.72 -7.79 -2.54
C ALA A 222 -14.48 -8.61 -2.95
N ALA A 223 -13.95 -9.47 -2.05
CA ALA A 223 -12.82 -10.34 -2.35
C ALA A 223 -13.14 -11.33 -3.48
N ASP A 224 -14.35 -11.89 -3.51
CA ASP A 224 -14.79 -12.79 -4.58
C ASP A 224 -14.82 -12.09 -5.96
N GLY A 225 -15.28 -10.84 -5.99
CA GLY A 225 -15.24 -10.01 -7.19
C GLY A 225 -13.82 -9.69 -7.63
N LEU A 226 -12.97 -9.30 -6.67
CA LEU A 226 -11.57 -8.94 -6.92
C LEU A 226 -10.74 -10.15 -7.40
N ALA A 227 -10.97 -11.33 -6.84
CA ALA A 227 -10.32 -12.57 -7.28
C ALA A 227 -10.57 -12.86 -8.78
N LYS A 228 -11.78 -12.59 -9.28
CA LYS A 228 -12.11 -12.71 -10.71
C LYS A 228 -11.32 -11.69 -11.56
N ALA A 229 -11.23 -10.44 -11.10
CA ALA A 229 -10.46 -9.41 -11.79
C ALA A 229 -8.95 -9.75 -11.80
N VAL A 230 -8.40 -10.19 -10.66
CA VAL A 230 -7.02 -10.65 -10.52
C VAL A 230 -6.73 -11.86 -11.43
N ALA A 231 -7.67 -12.81 -11.54
CA ALA A 231 -7.51 -13.96 -12.43
C ALA A 231 -7.44 -13.56 -13.91
N ALA A 232 -8.17 -12.52 -14.30
CA ALA A 232 -8.21 -12.00 -15.68
C ALA A 232 -7.01 -11.08 -16.01
N ALA A 233 -6.35 -10.50 -15.04
CA ALA A 233 -5.22 -9.58 -15.26
C ALA A 233 -3.99 -10.33 -15.78
N ALA A 234 -3.17 -9.69 -16.63
CA ALA A 234 -1.97 -10.28 -17.23
C ALA A 234 -0.74 -10.19 -16.28
N ILE A 235 -0.93 -10.67 -15.04
CA ILE A 235 0.14 -10.69 -14.04
C ILE A 235 1.21 -11.69 -14.46
N VAL A 236 2.48 -11.26 -14.39
CA VAL A 236 3.69 -12.08 -14.63
C VAL A 236 4.55 -12.12 -13.37
N ASP A 237 5.63 -12.90 -13.40
CA ASP A 237 6.60 -12.91 -12.31
C ASP A 237 7.24 -11.53 -12.14
N ALA A 238 7.38 -11.10 -10.90
CA ALA A 238 7.97 -9.81 -10.56
C ALA A 238 9.49 -9.82 -10.80
N ALA A 239 9.99 -8.82 -11.51
CA ALA A 239 11.43 -8.64 -11.71
C ALA A 239 12.14 -8.12 -10.43
N ILE A 240 11.40 -7.40 -9.59
CA ILE A 240 11.85 -6.92 -8.27
C ILE A 240 10.91 -7.54 -7.23
N PRO A 241 11.41 -8.22 -6.19
CA PRO A 241 10.56 -8.83 -5.17
C PRO A 241 9.63 -7.82 -4.50
N ILE A 242 8.37 -8.19 -4.32
CA ILE A 242 7.34 -7.40 -3.64
C ILE A 242 7.21 -7.92 -2.21
N VAL A 243 7.29 -7.06 -1.20
CA VAL A 243 7.01 -7.48 0.18
C VAL A 243 5.50 -7.46 0.41
N SER A 244 4.94 -8.66 0.61
CA SER A 244 3.50 -8.91 0.76
C SER A 244 2.93 -8.24 2.01
N ASN A 245 1.73 -7.66 1.88
CA ASN A 245 1.00 -7.10 3.03
C ASN A 245 0.52 -8.18 4.00
N ILE A 246 0.16 -9.36 3.51
CA ILE A 246 -0.41 -10.46 4.32
C ILE A 246 0.68 -11.22 5.06
N SER A 247 1.71 -11.68 4.35
CA SER A 247 2.77 -12.53 4.92
C SER A 247 3.93 -11.74 5.52
N ALA A 248 4.13 -10.48 5.10
CA ALA A 248 5.30 -9.66 5.40
C ALA A 248 6.63 -10.30 4.91
N THR A 249 6.56 -11.08 3.83
CA THR A 249 7.70 -11.73 3.18
C THR A 249 7.72 -11.40 1.68
N PRO A 250 8.88 -11.48 1.00
CA PRO A 250 8.94 -11.21 -0.42
C PRO A 250 8.23 -12.28 -1.24
N ILE A 251 7.53 -11.85 -2.27
CA ILE A 251 6.91 -12.68 -3.29
C ILE A 251 7.37 -12.23 -4.67
N THR A 252 7.56 -13.17 -5.60
CA THR A 252 7.98 -12.91 -6.99
C THR A 252 7.13 -13.66 -7.99
N ALA A 253 6.71 -14.89 -7.67
CA ALA A 253 5.97 -15.72 -8.61
C ALA A 253 4.55 -15.15 -8.84
N GLN A 254 4.09 -15.16 -10.10
CA GLN A 254 2.75 -14.68 -10.46
C GLN A 254 1.63 -15.36 -9.64
N ALA A 255 1.81 -16.64 -9.27
CA ALA A 255 0.82 -17.37 -8.48
C ALA A 255 0.70 -16.82 -7.05
N GLU A 256 1.84 -16.48 -6.41
CA GLU A 256 1.89 -15.85 -5.09
C GLU A 256 1.26 -14.46 -5.13
N ILE A 257 1.59 -13.67 -6.16
CA ILE A 257 1.04 -12.34 -6.37
C ILE A 257 -0.49 -12.39 -6.54
N ARG A 258 -1.01 -13.36 -7.30
CA ARG A 258 -2.46 -13.54 -7.47
C ARG A 258 -3.14 -13.95 -6.16
N ASP A 259 -2.56 -14.84 -5.37
CA ASP A 259 -3.09 -15.21 -4.05
C ASP A 259 -3.11 -14.02 -3.11
N GLU A 260 -2.01 -13.27 -3.03
CA GLU A 260 -1.91 -12.04 -2.24
C GLU A 260 -3.03 -11.05 -2.56
N LEU A 261 -3.15 -10.65 -3.83
CA LEU A 261 -4.12 -9.65 -4.26
C LEU A 261 -5.57 -10.09 -4.05
N SER A 262 -5.85 -11.38 -4.23
CA SER A 262 -7.20 -11.93 -4.03
C SER A 262 -7.63 -11.92 -2.58
N ARG A 263 -6.70 -12.01 -1.64
CA ARG A 263 -6.96 -12.11 -0.19
C ARG A 263 -6.68 -10.83 0.58
N GLN A 264 -5.92 -9.90 0.01
CA GLN A 264 -5.43 -8.70 0.70
C GLN A 264 -6.55 -7.88 1.35
N ILE A 265 -7.69 -7.68 0.66
CA ILE A 265 -8.77 -6.80 1.16
C ILE A 265 -9.54 -7.37 2.35
N VAL A 266 -9.39 -8.65 2.65
CA VAL A 266 -9.97 -9.32 3.83
C VAL A 266 -8.93 -9.70 4.88
N SER A 267 -7.65 -9.44 4.61
CA SER A 267 -6.52 -9.80 5.46
C SER A 267 -5.85 -8.57 6.06
N PRO A 268 -5.22 -8.68 7.24
CA PRO A 268 -4.51 -7.57 7.84
C PRO A 268 -3.28 -7.16 7.04
N VAL A 269 -3.00 -5.86 7.02
CA VAL A 269 -1.73 -5.30 6.51
C VAL A 269 -0.69 -5.37 7.60
N GLN A 270 0.32 -6.22 7.44
CA GLN A 270 1.40 -6.49 8.38
C GLN A 270 2.58 -5.51 8.21
N TRP A 271 2.30 -4.20 8.18
CA TRP A 271 3.30 -3.19 7.82
C TRP A 271 4.51 -3.16 8.76
N THR A 272 4.27 -3.28 10.07
CA THR A 272 5.35 -3.36 11.08
C THR A 272 6.30 -4.51 10.74
N ARG A 273 5.76 -5.70 10.45
CA ARG A 273 6.55 -6.88 10.13
C ARG A 273 7.26 -6.77 8.78
N SER A 274 6.61 -6.17 7.78
CA SER A 274 7.21 -5.95 6.46
C SER A 274 8.44 -5.05 6.54
N VAL A 275 8.34 -3.92 7.25
CA VAL A 275 9.48 -3.01 7.44
C VAL A 275 10.56 -3.62 8.32
N GLN A 276 10.19 -4.36 9.37
CA GLN A 276 11.16 -5.07 10.21
C GLN A 276 11.91 -6.12 9.40
N TRP A 277 11.20 -6.92 8.59
CA TRP A 277 11.84 -7.90 7.71
C TRP A 277 12.85 -7.26 6.76
N LEU A 278 12.50 -6.13 6.13
CA LEU A 278 13.42 -5.37 5.26
C LEU A 278 14.66 -4.90 6.03
N ALA A 279 14.49 -4.36 7.23
CA ALA A 279 15.61 -3.93 8.08
C ALA A 279 16.52 -5.12 8.47
N ASP A 280 15.94 -6.27 8.78
CA ASP A 280 16.66 -7.51 9.10
C ASP A 280 17.43 -8.07 7.87
N GLN A 281 16.99 -7.74 6.64
CA GLN A 281 17.75 -8.01 5.41
C GLN A 281 18.86 -6.98 5.14
N GLY A 282 19.10 -6.02 6.04
CA GLY A 282 20.14 -5.02 5.89
C GLY A 282 19.72 -3.78 5.10
N VAL A 283 18.42 -3.58 4.84
CA VAL A 283 17.93 -2.36 4.19
C VAL A 283 18.09 -1.18 5.15
N THR A 284 18.91 -0.22 4.76
CA THR A 284 19.19 1.01 5.51
C THR A 284 18.53 2.25 4.92
N THR A 285 18.09 2.18 3.66
CA THR A 285 17.52 3.32 2.92
C THR A 285 16.15 2.97 2.36
N PHE A 286 15.17 3.80 2.65
CA PHE A 286 13.80 3.69 2.16
C PHE A 286 13.40 4.94 1.39
N VAL A 287 12.68 4.77 0.29
CA VAL A 287 12.14 5.86 -0.53
C VAL A 287 10.63 5.73 -0.59
N GLU A 288 9.90 6.61 0.10
CA GLU A 288 8.45 6.71 0.00
C GLU A 288 8.08 7.56 -1.21
N ILE A 289 7.30 6.98 -2.13
CA ILE A 289 6.86 7.64 -3.36
C ILE A 289 5.34 7.70 -3.38
N GLY A 290 4.77 8.91 -3.35
CA GLY A 290 3.31 9.08 -3.34
C GLY A 290 2.87 10.34 -2.62
N ALA A 291 1.55 10.54 -2.54
CA ALA A 291 0.97 11.69 -1.88
C ALA A 291 1.12 11.58 -0.36
N GLY A 292 1.87 12.50 0.26
CA GLY A 292 2.11 12.57 1.70
C GLY A 292 3.43 11.96 2.14
N GLN A 293 3.58 11.74 3.46
CA GLN A 293 4.83 11.27 4.10
C GLN A 293 4.51 10.33 5.29
N VAL A 294 3.43 9.57 5.19
CA VAL A 294 2.94 8.76 6.29
C VAL A 294 3.85 7.57 6.54
N LEU A 295 4.26 6.87 5.46
CA LEU A 295 5.06 5.66 5.58
C LEU A 295 6.47 5.94 6.10
N SER A 296 7.09 7.04 5.69
CA SER A 296 8.37 7.49 6.23
C SER A 296 8.33 7.69 7.76
N GLY A 297 7.22 8.23 8.27
CA GLY A 297 6.99 8.37 9.70
C GLY A 297 6.84 7.02 10.42
N LEU A 298 6.19 6.04 9.79
CA LEU A 298 6.05 4.68 10.33
C LEU A 298 7.38 3.94 10.30
N ILE A 299 8.10 4.01 9.17
CA ILE A 299 9.42 3.37 8.98
C ILE A 299 10.42 3.82 10.05
N LYS A 300 10.52 5.13 10.32
CA LYS A 300 11.41 5.67 11.37
C LYS A 300 11.11 5.11 12.77
N ARG A 301 9.88 4.70 13.03
CA ARG A 301 9.47 4.10 14.32
C ARG A 301 9.78 2.60 14.38
N ILE A 302 9.76 1.92 13.23
CA ILE A 302 9.99 0.47 13.13
C ILE A 302 11.48 0.19 12.96
N ALA A 303 12.11 0.74 11.92
CA ALA A 303 13.53 0.58 11.58
C ALA A 303 14.32 1.79 12.08
N LYS A 304 14.68 1.78 13.36
CA LYS A 304 15.45 2.89 13.98
C LYS A 304 16.81 3.02 13.31
N GLY A 305 17.14 4.25 12.89
CA GLY A 305 18.39 4.54 12.20
C GLY A 305 18.33 4.44 10.68
N ALA A 306 17.25 3.95 10.10
CA ALA A 306 17.08 3.94 8.66
C ALA A 306 16.97 5.35 8.08
N THR A 307 17.60 5.57 6.94
CA THR A 307 17.45 6.78 6.11
C THR A 307 16.13 6.69 5.35
N THR A 308 15.36 7.76 5.36
CA THR A 308 14.09 7.82 4.60
C THR A 308 14.07 9.04 3.70
N PHE A 309 13.75 8.83 2.44
CA PHE A 309 13.43 9.89 1.48
C PHE A 309 11.92 9.87 1.22
N SER A 310 11.33 11.05 1.02
CA SER A 310 9.93 11.18 0.60
C SER A 310 9.87 11.98 -0.68
N VAL A 311 9.16 11.45 -1.67
CA VAL A 311 8.94 12.04 -2.99
C VAL A 311 7.43 12.17 -3.20
N ALA A 312 6.90 13.36 -2.89
CA ALA A 312 5.48 13.69 -2.96
C ALA A 312 5.18 14.83 -3.94
N THR A 313 6.19 15.57 -4.38
CA THR A 313 6.10 16.77 -5.23
C THR A 313 7.20 16.79 -6.29
N ALA A 314 7.06 17.67 -7.29
CA ALA A 314 8.10 17.91 -8.30
C ALA A 314 9.42 18.43 -7.67
N ASP A 315 9.32 19.26 -6.62
CA ASP A 315 10.49 19.74 -5.88
C ASP A 315 11.22 18.60 -5.16
N ASP A 316 10.46 17.63 -4.62
CA ASP A 316 11.06 16.44 -4.03
C ASP A 316 11.81 15.60 -5.07
N VAL A 317 11.25 15.42 -6.26
CA VAL A 317 11.93 14.74 -7.38
C VAL A 317 13.28 15.38 -7.67
N THR A 318 13.30 16.70 -7.83
CA THR A 318 14.52 17.47 -8.11
C THR A 318 15.56 17.35 -7.00
N ARG A 319 15.11 17.32 -5.75
CA ARG A 319 15.97 17.23 -4.56
C ARG A 319 16.50 15.82 -4.32
N VAL A 320 15.67 14.79 -4.52
CA VAL A 320 15.99 13.41 -4.12
C VAL A 320 16.75 12.63 -5.19
N ALA A 321 16.47 12.84 -6.49
CA ALA A 321 17.12 12.11 -7.56
C ALA A 321 18.67 12.13 -7.49
N PRO A 322 19.35 13.30 -7.35
CA PRO A 322 20.80 13.32 -7.27
C PRO A 322 21.35 12.67 -6.00
N GLN A 323 20.59 12.68 -4.90
CA GLN A 323 20.99 12.03 -3.64
C GLN A 323 20.99 10.50 -3.79
N LEU A 324 19.96 9.95 -4.45
CA LEU A 324 19.88 8.50 -4.71
C LEU A 324 20.97 8.05 -5.69
N GLN A 325 21.24 8.84 -6.74
CA GLN A 325 22.35 8.55 -7.66
C GLN A 325 23.70 8.53 -6.94
N ALA A 326 23.95 9.47 -6.03
CA ALA A 326 25.19 9.52 -5.25
C ALA A 326 25.33 8.31 -4.30
N LEU A 327 24.24 7.86 -3.67
CA LEU A 327 24.24 6.65 -2.84
C LEU A 327 24.59 5.41 -3.64
N LEU A 328 23.95 5.19 -4.79
CA LEU A 328 24.23 4.05 -5.67
C LEU A 328 25.67 4.07 -6.21
N ALA A 329 26.22 5.25 -6.53
CA ALA A 329 27.61 5.38 -6.98
C ALA A 329 28.62 5.09 -5.84
N GLY A 330 28.30 5.45 -4.60
CA GLY A 330 29.10 5.13 -3.40
C GLY A 330 29.16 3.63 -3.11
N GLU A 331 28.02 2.96 -3.14
CA GLU A 331 27.93 1.50 -2.96
C GLU A 331 28.68 0.71 -4.06
N ALA A 332 28.64 1.20 -5.31
CA ALA A 332 29.38 0.58 -6.40
C ALA A 332 30.91 0.66 -6.18
N ASN A 333 31.42 1.79 -5.67
CA ASN A 333 32.85 1.97 -5.39
C ASN A 333 33.34 1.11 -4.21
N GLU A 334 32.52 0.91 -3.17
CA GLU A 334 32.85 0.04 -2.04
C GLU A 334 32.88 -1.44 -2.43
N SER A 335 31.98 -1.88 -3.32
CA SER A 335 31.92 -3.26 -3.80
C SER A 335 33.09 -3.62 -4.72
N ASP A 336 33.59 -2.70 -5.51
CA ASP A 336 34.77 -2.89 -6.37
C ASP A 336 36.08 -2.84 -5.57
N GLY A 337 36.17 -1.99 -4.54
CA GLY A 337 37.31 -1.94 -3.63
C GLY A 337 37.50 -3.23 -2.83
N ALA A 338 36.40 -3.90 -2.45
CA ALA A 338 36.46 -5.17 -1.72
C ALA A 338 36.89 -6.37 -2.59
N ARG A 339 36.77 -6.29 -3.91
CA ARG A 339 37.23 -7.33 -4.86
C ARG A 339 38.68 -7.18 -5.28
N GLY A 340 39.27 -6.00 -5.10
CA GLY A 340 40.64 -5.71 -5.54
C GLY A 340 41.76 -6.19 -4.60
N ASP A 341 41.48 -6.45 -3.33
CA ASP A 341 42.51 -6.82 -2.32
C ASP A 341 42.75 -8.34 -2.18
N GLY A 342 42.06 -9.18 -2.94
CA GLY A 342 42.16 -10.65 -2.87
C GLY A 342 43.24 -11.31 -3.73
N ASP A 343 43.90 -10.61 -4.65
CA ASP A 343 44.74 -11.26 -5.69
C ASP A 343 46.27 -10.93 -5.63
N GLN A 344 46.76 -10.31 -4.55
CA GLN A 344 48.22 -10.03 -4.41
C GLN A 344 48.94 -10.78 -3.30
N ALA A 345 48.44 -11.91 -2.85
CA ALA A 345 49.16 -12.74 -1.87
C ALA A 345 49.32 -14.19 -2.34
N LYS A 346 49.98 -14.42 -3.47
CA LYS A 346 50.66 -15.72 -3.81
C LYS A 346 51.57 -15.49 -5.02
N SER A 347 52.78 -15.07 -4.76
CA SER A 347 53.95 -15.40 -5.60
C SER A 347 55.19 -15.56 -4.72
#